data_508f060337ddc00e9b3c3a3d32eedc4b
#
_entry.id   508f060337ddc00e9b3c3a3d32eedc4b
#
_cell.length_a   1.000
_cell.length_b   1.000
_cell.length_c   1.000
_cell.angle_alpha   90.00
_cell.angle_beta   90.00
_cell.angle_gamma   90.00
#
_symmetry.space_group_name_H-M   'P 1'
#
loop_
_entity.id
_entity.type
_entity.pdbx_description
1 polymer ?
#
loop_
_entity_poly.entity_id
_entity_poly.type
_entity_poly.pdbx_seq_one_letter_code
_entity_poly.pdbx_strand_id
1 'polypeptide(L)'
;MKYTEQYTSKVIDFQKAAEKGISVVADIIDRVGPRAPGSEEELISENMLADEIRPYSSEIKTEPFIVHRQAFMGFIPFTVLMGVASVFINWFWSPMVAFIFCILAFIPLYFEFVRYMEFNDFLFQKQTSHNTYAVVPPKNEATQRVVVVTHADSQYEWTLNWLASQIPFIGEKGGVVVKDVIQIPAVIGLFIQTVFALICWIAAKGAPANVLTSHKFYVVMFVICIIFIPLELCYIFFQSHTKSVPGASDNLSGCAVNLETVRAMKDAGIQLDRTEIVAVFSGSEEAGLRGAKAFAKKHKEEYQDKPTIVIALDTIRDLKDMAIYDRDLSGTLRHDAQVKELLRRSSVNCGRDLPYSSVYVGGTDAAAFTRLGYQACTIGAMDPGPAFYYHTREDSVENMRADCIAVAIELMVEAICIYDKEGLPTV
;
A
#
# COMPACT_ATOMS: atom_id res chain seq x y z
N MET A 1 -6.61 23.35 22.81
CA MET A 1 -5.22 23.88 22.85
C MET A 1 -4.33 22.81 22.28
N LYS A 2 -3.51 23.14 21.32
CA LYS A 2 -2.56 22.18 20.71
C LYS A 2 -1.44 21.85 21.69
N TYR A 3 -1.01 20.60 21.72
CA TYR A 3 0.18 20.18 22.50
C TYR A 3 1.45 20.77 21.93
N THR A 4 1.51 20.99 20.62
CA THR A 4 2.61 21.72 19.95
C THR A 4 2.90 23.07 20.62
N GLU A 5 1.87 23.81 21.06
CA GLU A 5 2.00 25.10 21.74
C GLU A 5 2.67 25.00 23.12
N GLN A 6 2.72 23.82 23.73
CA GLN A 6 3.43 23.59 24.99
C GLN A 6 4.94 23.45 24.81
N TYR A 7 5.40 23.16 23.58
CA TYR A 7 6.83 22.99 23.25
C TYR A 7 7.44 24.24 22.64
N THR A 8 6.65 25.03 21.91
CA THR A 8 7.15 26.21 21.21
C THR A 8 6.09 27.30 21.09
N SER A 9 6.52 28.54 21.22
CA SER A 9 5.70 29.73 20.89
C SER A 9 5.82 30.16 19.42
N LYS A 10 6.71 29.50 18.65
CA LYS A 10 6.87 29.82 17.24
C LYS A 10 5.68 29.24 16.45
N VAL A 11 5.17 30.04 15.53
CA VAL A 11 4.20 29.56 14.55
C VAL A 11 4.95 28.75 13.49
N ILE A 12 4.51 27.49 13.28
CA ILE A 12 5.06 26.63 12.24
C ILE A 12 4.29 26.90 10.95
N ASP A 13 5.02 27.22 9.89
CA ASP A 13 4.45 27.35 8.56
C ASP A 13 4.43 25.98 7.86
N PHE A 14 3.38 25.20 8.10
CA PHE A 14 3.21 23.87 7.53
C PHE A 14 3.07 23.89 6.01
N GLN A 15 2.53 24.98 5.44
CA GLN A 15 2.44 25.12 3.98
C GLN A 15 3.84 25.23 3.36
N LYS A 16 4.70 26.04 3.97
CA LYS A 16 6.10 26.15 3.54
C LYS A 16 6.88 24.84 3.75
N ALA A 17 6.60 24.11 4.82
CA ALA A 17 7.19 22.77 5.04
C ALA A 17 6.77 21.81 3.94
N ALA A 18 5.46 21.77 3.59
CA ALA A 18 4.96 20.94 2.49
C ALA A 18 5.63 21.29 1.15
N GLU A 19 5.79 22.57 0.83
CA GLU A 19 6.46 23.02 -0.40
C GLU A 19 7.93 22.59 -0.44
N LYS A 20 8.64 22.62 0.70
CA LYS A 20 9.99 22.05 0.81
C LYS A 20 10.00 20.53 0.57
N GLY A 21 9.09 19.81 1.19
CA GLY A 21 8.94 18.36 0.99
C GLY A 21 8.70 18.02 -0.48
N ILE A 22 7.80 18.74 -1.16
CA ILE A 22 7.57 18.59 -2.61
C ILE A 22 8.83 18.88 -3.42
N SER A 23 9.63 19.87 -3.02
CA SER A 23 10.92 20.16 -3.70
C SER A 23 11.90 19.00 -3.58
N VAL A 24 11.95 18.30 -2.43
CA VAL A 24 12.76 17.09 -2.25
C VAL A 24 12.24 15.97 -3.15
N VAL A 25 10.92 15.77 -3.21
CA VAL A 25 10.31 14.79 -4.11
C VAL A 25 10.63 15.08 -5.57
N ALA A 26 10.57 16.35 -5.98
CA ALA A 26 10.93 16.78 -7.33
C ALA A 26 12.39 16.45 -7.66
N ASP A 27 13.34 16.73 -6.75
CA ASP A 27 14.75 16.40 -6.94
C ASP A 27 14.97 14.87 -7.06
N ILE A 28 14.27 14.07 -6.26
CA ILE A 28 14.33 12.60 -6.36
C ILE A 28 13.82 12.14 -7.73
N ILE A 29 12.65 12.61 -8.16
CA ILE A 29 12.07 12.18 -9.43
C ILE A 29 12.91 12.63 -10.63
N ASP A 30 13.45 13.84 -10.59
CA ASP A 30 14.30 14.36 -11.68
C ASP A 30 15.63 13.60 -11.80
N ARG A 31 16.22 13.21 -10.68
CA ARG A 31 17.56 12.58 -10.67
C ARG A 31 17.51 11.06 -10.75
N VAL A 32 16.46 10.45 -10.21
CA VAL A 32 16.33 8.99 -10.07
C VAL A 32 15.24 8.43 -10.97
N GLY A 33 14.09 9.11 -11.05
CA GLY A 33 12.92 8.64 -11.78
C GLY A 33 12.12 7.58 -11.03
N PRO A 34 11.47 6.64 -11.77
CA PRO A 34 10.73 5.52 -11.19
C PRO A 34 11.64 4.57 -10.39
N ARG A 35 11.14 4.09 -9.26
CA ARG A 35 11.89 3.35 -8.23
C ARG A 35 11.26 1.99 -7.97
N ALA A 36 11.34 1.09 -8.98
CA ALA A 36 10.76 -0.25 -8.85
C ALA A 36 11.28 -0.99 -7.59
N PRO A 37 10.45 -1.82 -6.94
CA PRO A 37 10.86 -2.60 -5.78
C PRO A 37 12.18 -3.34 -5.98
N GLY A 38 13.13 -3.22 -5.04
CA GLY A 38 14.45 -3.85 -5.09
C GLY A 38 15.35 -3.36 -6.22
N SER A 39 15.14 -2.16 -6.75
CA SER A 39 16.01 -1.54 -7.74
C SER A 39 17.10 -0.68 -7.09
N GLU A 40 18.09 -0.31 -7.89
CA GLU A 40 19.14 0.62 -7.45
C GLU A 40 18.54 2.03 -7.23
N GLU A 41 17.57 2.40 -8.04
CA GLU A 41 16.83 3.66 -7.94
C GLU A 41 16.08 3.79 -6.61
N GLU A 42 15.49 2.69 -6.11
CA GLU A 42 14.89 2.63 -4.77
C GLU A 42 15.92 2.99 -3.70
N LEU A 43 17.06 2.32 -3.68
CA LEU A 43 18.13 2.58 -2.69
C LEU A 43 18.70 3.99 -2.80
N ILE A 44 18.88 4.52 -4.02
CA ILE A 44 19.35 5.89 -4.22
C ILE A 44 18.34 6.89 -3.60
N SER A 45 17.04 6.69 -3.82
CA SER A 45 16.02 7.57 -3.27
C SER A 45 15.96 7.51 -1.73
N GLU A 46 16.08 6.32 -1.14
CA GLU A 46 16.19 6.17 0.32
C GLU A 46 17.41 6.93 0.88
N ASN A 47 18.56 6.83 0.20
CA ASN A 47 19.76 7.55 0.61
C ASN A 47 19.60 9.07 0.49
N MET A 48 18.92 9.57 -0.56
CA MET A 48 18.63 11.01 -0.69
C MET A 48 17.73 11.49 0.46
N LEU A 49 16.68 10.74 0.82
CA LEU A 49 15.83 11.04 1.99
C LEU A 49 16.63 11.00 3.31
N ALA A 50 17.53 10.02 3.44
CA ALA A 50 18.40 9.91 4.60
C ALA A 50 19.37 11.09 4.73
N ASP A 51 19.90 11.60 3.61
CA ASP A 51 20.78 12.77 3.62
C ASP A 51 20.03 14.04 4.04
N GLU A 52 18.77 14.18 3.63
CA GLU A 52 17.92 15.31 4.04
C GLU A 52 17.57 15.28 5.54
N ILE A 53 17.38 14.11 6.15
CA ILE A 53 17.07 13.97 7.59
C ILE A 53 18.33 13.93 8.47
N ARG A 54 19.50 13.68 7.90
CA ARG A 54 20.78 13.54 8.61
C ARG A 54 21.08 14.65 9.62
N PRO A 55 20.88 15.95 9.32
CA PRO A 55 21.19 17.05 10.26
C PRO A 55 20.35 17.00 11.55
N TYR A 56 19.27 16.25 11.56
CA TYR A 56 18.28 16.19 12.65
C TYR A 56 18.33 14.87 13.45
N SER A 57 19.10 13.89 12.97
CA SER A 57 19.18 12.54 13.54
C SER A 57 20.51 12.31 14.27
N SER A 58 20.51 11.39 15.23
CA SER A 58 21.72 10.89 15.89
C SER A 58 22.32 9.68 15.20
N GLU A 59 21.52 8.95 14.47
CA GLU A 59 21.90 7.71 13.79
C GLU A 59 21.09 7.56 12.49
N ILE A 60 21.75 7.03 11.44
CA ILE A 60 21.10 6.58 10.21
C ILE A 60 21.62 5.18 9.90
N LYS A 61 20.72 4.29 9.56
CA LYS A 61 21.05 2.92 9.14
C LYS A 61 20.30 2.55 7.87
N THR A 62 20.98 1.80 7.02
CA THR A 62 20.39 1.13 5.85
C THR A 62 20.52 -0.38 6.03
N GLU A 63 19.41 -1.08 6.00
CA GLU A 63 19.31 -2.50 6.29
C GLU A 63 18.84 -3.30 5.09
N PRO A 64 19.66 -4.21 4.56
CA PRO A 64 19.27 -5.03 3.43
C PRO A 64 18.30 -6.16 3.84
N PHE A 65 17.40 -6.50 2.91
CA PHE A 65 16.55 -7.68 2.98
C PHE A 65 16.33 -8.29 1.60
N ILE A 66 15.84 -9.52 1.57
CA ILE A 66 15.55 -10.22 0.30
C ILE A 66 14.10 -9.97 -0.11
N VAL A 67 13.92 -9.64 -1.38
CA VAL A 67 12.60 -9.44 -2.00
C VAL A 67 12.49 -10.26 -3.31
N HIS A 68 11.27 -10.67 -3.61
CA HIS A 68 10.87 -11.23 -4.90
C HIS A 68 9.89 -10.26 -5.57
N ARG A 69 10.42 -9.16 -6.10
CA ARG A 69 9.67 -7.95 -6.48
C ARG A 69 8.45 -8.18 -7.37
N GLN A 70 8.48 -9.23 -8.20
CA GLN A 70 7.39 -9.54 -9.11
C GLN A 70 6.43 -10.61 -8.56
N ALA A 71 6.68 -11.17 -7.37
CA ALA A 71 5.86 -12.25 -6.83
C ALA A 71 4.44 -11.79 -6.51
N PHE A 72 4.30 -10.55 -6.02
CA PHE A 72 3.01 -10.01 -5.53
C PHE A 72 1.93 -9.94 -6.61
N MET A 73 2.26 -9.52 -7.83
CA MET A 73 1.28 -9.41 -8.94
C MET A 73 1.61 -10.32 -10.14
N GLY A 74 2.80 -10.89 -10.20
CA GLY A 74 3.25 -11.73 -11.32
C GLY A 74 2.51 -13.06 -11.47
N PHE A 75 1.65 -13.43 -10.51
CA PHE A 75 0.79 -14.60 -10.62
C PHE A 75 -0.42 -14.39 -11.53
N ILE A 76 -0.78 -13.14 -11.87
CA ILE A 76 -1.99 -12.81 -12.65
C ILE A 76 -2.07 -13.59 -13.98
N PRO A 77 -1.02 -13.61 -14.83
CA PRO A 77 -1.07 -14.37 -16.07
C PRO A 77 -1.33 -15.87 -15.83
N PHE A 78 -0.72 -16.46 -14.79
CA PHE A 78 -0.93 -17.83 -14.41
C PHE A 78 -2.40 -18.10 -14.02
N THR A 79 -2.98 -17.27 -13.14
CA THR A 79 -4.37 -17.37 -12.70
C THR A 79 -5.33 -17.28 -13.89
N VAL A 80 -5.11 -16.30 -14.78
CA VAL A 80 -5.95 -16.15 -15.98
C VAL A 80 -5.85 -17.35 -16.91
N LEU A 81 -4.65 -17.82 -17.21
CA LEU A 81 -4.47 -18.98 -18.09
C LEU A 81 -5.11 -20.24 -17.52
N MET A 82 -5.03 -20.46 -16.21
CA MET A 82 -5.69 -21.58 -15.53
C MET A 82 -7.22 -21.46 -15.61
N GLY A 83 -7.78 -20.25 -15.39
CA GLY A 83 -9.21 -19.98 -15.53
C GLY A 83 -9.70 -20.26 -16.95
N VAL A 84 -9.07 -19.65 -17.95
CA VAL A 84 -9.43 -19.84 -19.36
C VAL A 84 -9.31 -21.32 -19.78
N ALA A 85 -8.22 -22.00 -19.43
CA ALA A 85 -8.04 -23.41 -19.73
C ALA A 85 -9.12 -24.28 -19.08
N SER A 86 -9.55 -23.93 -17.86
CA SER A 86 -10.59 -24.69 -17.13
C SER A 86 -11.90 -24.77 -17.91
N VAL A 87 -12.29 -23.71 -18.65
CA VAL A 87 -13.53 -23.71 -19.44
C VAL A 87 -13.51 -24.80 -20.51
N PHE A 88 -12.40 -24.92 -21.25
CA PHE A 88 -12.25 -25.90 -22.31
C PHE A 88 -12.02 -27.30 -21.77
N ILE A 89 -11.23 -27.45 -20.68
CA ILE A 89 -11.02 -28.70 -19.98
C ILE A 89 -12.34 -29.25 -19.45
N ASN A 90 -13.18 -28.40 -18.84
CA ASN A 90 -14.52 -28.78 -18.36
C ASN A 90 -15.39 -29.35 -19.49
N TRP A 91 -15.41 -28.65 -20.61
CA TRP A 91 -16.31 -28.95 -21.70
C TRP A 91 -15.87 -30.16 -22.52
N PHE A 92 -14.56 -30.29 -22.83
CA PHE A 92 -14.05 -31.27 -23.78
C PHE A 92 -13.31 -32.45 -23.16
N TRP A 93 -12.93 -32.37 -21.86
CA TRP A 93 -12.10 -33.42 -21.27
C TRP A 93 -12.59 -33.88 -19.89
N SER A 94 -12.37 -33.14 -18.83
CA SER A 94 -12.65 -33.56 -17.46
C SER A 94 -13.09 -32.38 -16.55
N PRO A 95 -14.35 -32.36 -16.10
CA PRO A 95 -14.81 -31.36 -15.16
C PRO A 95 -14.07 -31.37 -13.83
N MET A 96 -13.59 -32.52 -13.35
CA MET A 96 -12.80 -32.63 -12.14
C MET A 96 -11.46 -31.87 -12.29
N VAL A 97 -10.77 -32.10 -13.41
CA VAL A 97 -9.50 -31.42 -13.69
C VAL A 97 -9.72 -29.91 -13.83
N ALA A 98 -10.80 -29.51 -14.52
CA ALA A 98 -11.18 -28.10 -14.65
C ALA A 98 -11.43 -27.45 -13.29
N PHE A 99 -12.14 -28.10 -12.38
CA PHE A 99 -12.37 -27.63 -11.02
C PHE A 99 -11.05 -27.44 -10.26
N ILE A 100 -10.12 -28.42 -10.36
CA ILE A 100 -8.78 -28.30 -9.76
C ILE A 100 -8.04 -27.08 -10.33
N PHE A 101 -8.10 -26.83 -11.64
CA PHE A 101 -7.49 -25.67 -12.28
C PHE A 101 -8.04 -24.34 -11.72
N CYS A 102 -9.36 -24.24 -11.56
CA CYS A 102 -9.98 -23.08 -10.95
C CYS A 102 -9.51 -22.87 -9.50
N ILE A 103 -9.45 -23.94 -8.69
CA ILE A 103 -8.94 -23.84 -7.31
C ILE A 103 -7.49 -23.39 -7.29
N LEU A 104 -6.64 -23.96 -8.16
CA LEU A 104 -5.24 -23.53 -8.28
C LEU A 104 -5.10 -22.06 -8.72
N ALA A 105 -6.03 -21.53 -9.52
CA ALA A 105 -6.07 -20.13 -9.89
C ALA A 105 -6.42 -19.22 -8.70
N PHE A 106 -7.29 -19.64 -7.77
CA PHE A 106 -7.64 -18.86 -6.59
C PHE A 106 -6.57 -18.87 -5.48
N ILE A 107 -5.71 -19.88 -5.43
CA ILE A 107 -4.71 -20.00 -4.36
C ILE A 107 -3.78 -18.79 -4.32
N PRO A 108 -3.07 -18.40 -5.39
CA PRO A 108 -2.20 -17.22 -5.36
C PRO A 108 -2.98 -15.94 -5.15
N LEU A 109 -4.16 -15.79 -5.73
CA LEU A 109 -5.02 -14.63 -5.51
C LEU A 109 -5.34 -14.46 -4.01
N TYR A 110 -5.70 -15.53 -3.31
CA TYR A 110 -6.03 -15.45 -1.89
C TYR A 110 -4.79 -15.24 -1.01
N PHE A 111 -3.78 -16.10 -1.14
CA PHE A 111 -2.62 -16.05 -0.24
C PHE A 111 -1.71 -14.85 -0.51
N GLU A 112 -1.41 -14.54 -1.75
CA GLU A 112 -0.51 -13.45 -2.10
C GLU A 112 -1.22 -12.09 -2.02
N PHE A 113 -2.32 -11.92 -2.79
CA PHE A 113 -2.96 -10.61 -2.92
C PHE A 113 -3.87 -10.24 -1.74
N VAL A 114 -4.77 -11.16 -1.29
CA VAL A 114 -5.69 -10.84 -0.18
C VAL A 114 -4.98 -10.93 1.17
N ARG A 115 -4.09 -11.91 1.34
CA ARG A 115 -3.43 -12.17 2.61
C ARG A 115 -2.00 -11.64 2.69
N TYR A 116 -1.42 -11.14 1.62
CA TYR A 116 -0.03 -10.63 1.60
C TYR A 116 0.98 -11.64 2.21
N MET A 117 0.84 -12.93 1.85
CA MET A 117 1.62 -14.04 2.41
C MET A 117 2.66 -14.53 1.40
N GLU A 118 3.65 -13.93 1.08
CA GLU A 118 4.84 -14.32 0.30
C GLU A 118 4.81 -15.75 -0.31
N PHE A 119 3.60 -16.16 -0.77
CA PHE A 119 3.30 -17.53 -1.18
C PHE A 119 3.95 -17.90 -2.51
N ASN A 120 4.10 -16.94 -3.42
CA ASN A 120 4.60 -17.16 -4.78
C ASN A 120 6.11 -16.93 -4.91
N ASP A 121 6.82 -16.55 -3.86
CA ASP A 121 8.23 -16.15 -3.91
C ASP A 121 9.13 -17.16 -4.62
N PHE A 122 8.90 -18.45 -4.40
CA PHE A 122 9.70 -19.53 -4.99
C PHE A 122 9.68 -19.59 -6.53
N LEU A 123 8.74 -18.91 -7.17
CA LEU A 123 8.62 -18.81 -8.63
C LEU A 123 9.38 -17.62 -9.23
N PHE A 124 9.85 -16.69 -8.42
CA PHE A 124 10.41 -15.42 -8.87
C PHE A 124 11.84 -15.20 -8.40
N GLN A 125 12.57 -14.38 -9.14
CA GLN A 125 13.98 -14.08 -8.83
C GLN A 125 14.13 -13.30 -7.54
N LYS A 126 15.14 -13.67 -6.75
CA LYS A 126 15.58 -12.94 -5.57
C LYS A 126 16.32 -11.68 -5.94
N GLN A 127 16.04 -10.61 -5.19
CA GLN A 127 16.79 -9.36 -5.26
C GLN A 127 17.02 -8.86 -3.83
N THR A 128 17.94 -7.91 -3.68
CA THR A 128 18.16 -7.20 -2.41
C THR A 128 17.45 -5.86 -2.50
N SER A 129 16.62 -5.57 -1.54
CA SER A 129 16.05 -4.27 -1.26
C SER A 129 16.52 -3.81 0.11
N HIS A 130 16.18 -2.59 0.51
CA HIS A 130 16.68 -1.96 1.72
C HIS A 130 15.55 -1.26 2.48
N ASN A 131 15.78 -1.05 3.78
CA ASN A 131 15.06 -0.07 4.57
C ASN A 131 16.09 0.89 5.13
N THR A 132 15.90 2.18 4.87
CA THR A 132 16.74 3.21 5.44
C THR A 132 15.96 3.96 6.52
N TYR A 133 16.56 4.12 7.71
CA TYR A 133 15.90 4.81 8.80
C TYR A 133 16.85 5.70 9.59
N ALA A 134 16.26 6.73 10.18
CA ALA A 134 16.94 7.71 11.00
C ALA A 134 16.34 7.73 12.41
N VAL A 135 17.19 7.83 13.43
CA VAL A 135 16.79 7.94 14.84
C VAL A 135 16.97 9.40 15.30
N VAL A 136 15.90 10.01 15.77
CA VAL A 136 15.88 11.36 16.31
C VAL A 136 15.68 11.27 17.82
N PRO A 137 16.72 11.56 18.63
CA PRO A 137 16.65 11.39 20.07
C PRO A 137 15.83 12.49 20.74
N PRO A 138 15.17 12.21 21.88
CA PRO A 138 14.56 13.20 22.73
C PRO A 138 15.63 13.99 23.51
N LYS A 139 15.19 14.94 24.32
CA LYS A 139 16.04 15.74 25.20
C LYS A 139 16.67 14.92 26.33
N ASN A 140 15.90 14.02 26.91
CA ASN A 140 16.30 13.15 28.00
C ASN A 140 16.47 11.70 27.51
N GLU A 141 16.60 10.76 28.43
CA GLU A 141 16.60 9.34 28.09
C GLU A 141 15.28 8.94 27.39
N ALA A 142 15.37 8.20 26.30
CA ALA A 142 14.21 7.76 25.55
C ALA A 142 13.49 6.65 26.31
N THR A 143 12.29 6.94 26.82
CA THR A 143 11.44 5.97 27.53
C THR A 143 10.25 5.50 26.72
N GLN A 144 10.06 6.04 25.53
CA GLN A 144 9.04 5.61 24.56
C GLN A 144 9.47 5.95 23.13
N ARG A 145 8.83 5.34 22.14
CA ARG A 145 9.23 5.42 20.73
C ARG A 145 8.03 5.60 19.82
N VAL A 146 8.19 6.47 18.81
CA VAL A 146 7.30 6.56 17.65
C VAL A 146 8.07 6.13 16.41
N VAL A 147 7.61 5.12 15.71
CA VAL A 147 8.09 4.73 14.38
C VAL A 147 7.16 5.34 13.35
N VAL A 148 7.67 6.19 12.48
CA VAL A 148 6.95 6.72 11.31
C VAL A 148 7.45 5.98 10.10
N VAL A 149 6.60 5.20 9.44
CA VAL A 149 6.99 4.39 8.29
C VAL A 149 6.32 4.88 7.02
N THR A 150 7.12 5.00 5.95
CA THR A 150 6.72 5.44 4.62
C THR A 150 7.58 4.73 3.59
N HIS A 151 7.01 4.31 2.46
CA HIS A 151 7.81 3.62 1.46
C HIS A 151 8.36 4.55 0.38
N ALA A 152 9.57 4.22 -0.09
CA ALA A 152 10.31 5.01 -1.06
C ALA A 152 10.23 4.43 -2.49
N ASP A 153 9.84 3.16 -2.63
CA ASP A 153 9.62 2.52 -3.93
C ASP A 153 8.37 3.03 -4.63
N SER A 154 8.21 2.66 -5.91
CA SER A 154 7.05 2.99 -6.72
C SER A 154 6.57 1.78 -7.51
N GLN A 155 5.25 1.70 -7.70
CA GLN A 155 4.58 0.57 -8.35
C GLN A 155 4.93 0.43 -9.83
N TYR A 156 4.76 -0.78 -10.34
CA TYR A 156 4.67 -1.01 -11.78
C TYR A 156 3.36 -0.43 -12.34
N GLU A 157 3.45 0.19 -13.53
CA GLU A 157 2.32 0.89 -14.14
C GLU A 157 1.10 -0.01 -14.34
N TRP A 158 -0.04 0.40 -13.84
CA TRP A 158 -1.34 -0.18 -14.17
C TRP A 158 -1.80 0.30 -15.55
N THR A 159 -1.26 -0.36 -16.56
CA THR A 159 -1.37 0.06 -17.96
C THR A 159 -2.81 0.20 -18.43
N LEU A 160 -3.73 -0.69 -18.01
CA LEU A 160 -5.14 -0.60 -18.39
C LEU A 160 -5.81 0.63 -17.80
N ASN A 161 -5.48 1.00 -16.55
CA ASN A 161 -6.02 2.19 -15.90
C ASN A 161 -5.58 3.45 -16.64
N TRP A 162 -4.29 3.53 -16.98
CA TRP A 162 -3.75 4.65 -17.76
C TRP A 162 -4.37 4.72 -19.14
N LEU A 163 -4.46 3.62 -19.89
CA LEU A 163 -5.08 3.59 -21.22
C LEU A 163 -6.54 4.02 -21.18
N ALA A 164 -7.30 3.56 -20.18
CA ALA A 164 -8.70 3.96 -20.01
C ALA A 164 -8.83 5.46 -19.71
N SER A 165 -7.91 6.05 -18.96
CA SER A 165 -7.92 7.49 -18.65
C SER A 165 -7.63 8.36 -19.87
N GLN A 166 -6.97 7.82 -20.91
CA GLN A 166 -6.72 8.54 -22.17
C GLN A 166 -7.97 8.64 -23.07
N ILE A 167 -9.04 7.91 -22.74
CA ILE A 167 -10.29 7.97 -23.50
C ILE A 167 -11.07 9.23 -23.10
N PRO A 168 -11.35 10.19 -24.00
CA PRO A 168 -11.83 11.54 -23.64
C PRO A 168 -13.10 11.59 -22.79
N PHE A 169 -14.01 10.61 -22.94
CA PHE A 169 -15.25 10.57 -22.16
C PHE A 169 -15.14 9.77 -20.85
N ILE A 170 -14.02 9.11 -20.61
CA ILE A 170 -13.69 8.39 -19.36
C ILE A 170 -12.81 9.29 -18.48
N GLY A 171 -11.70 9.79 -19.03
CA GLY A 171 -10.76 10.68 -18.33
C GLY A 171 -10.33 10.13 -16.98
N GLU A 172 -10.35 10.96 -15.95
CA GLU A 172 -9.92 10.61 -14.59
C GLU A 172 -10.62 9.38 -13.96
N LYS A 173 -11.73 8.93 -14.54
CA LYS A 173 -12.45 7.72 -14.10
C LYS A 173 -11.89 6.43 -14.67
N GLY A 174 -10.76 6.47 -15.39
CA GLY A 174 -10.17 5.31 -16.06
C GLY A 174 -9.99 4.11 -15.13
N GLY A 175 -9.42 4.31 -13.94
CA GLY A 175 -9.24 3.26 -12.96
C GLY A 175 -10.56 2.65 -12.46
N VAL A 176 -11.57 3.49 -12.20
CA VAL A 176 -12.91 3.01 -11.80
C VAL A 176 -13.55 2.17 -12.91
N VAL A 177 -13.45 2.62 -14.16
CA VAL A 177 -14.00 1.87 -15.31
C VAL A 177 -13.31 0.53 -15.47
N VAL A 178 -11.99 0.48 -15.39
CA VAL A 178 -11.23 -0.79 -15.48
C VAL A 178 -11.60 -1.74 -14.33
N LYS A 179 -11.70 -1.22 -13.11
CA LYS A 179 -12.14 -2.02 -11.96
C LYS A 179 -13.53 -2.61 -12.18
N ASP A 180 -14.50 -1.80 -12.57
CA ASP A 180 -15.91 -2.20 -12.63
C ASP A 180 -16.23 -3.02 -13.90
N VAL A 181 -15.50 -2.83 -15.00
CA VAL A 181 -15.80 -3.47 -16.32
C VAL A 181 -14.87 -4.67 -16.59
N ILE A 182 -13.66 -4.67 -16.04
CA ILE A 182 -12.67 -5.73 -16.32
C ILE A 182 -12.34 -6.54 -15.06
N GLN A 183 -11.84 -5.90 -14.00
CA GLN A 183 -11.31 -6.62 -12.85
C GLN A 183 -12.39 -7.40 -12.08
N ILE A 184 -13.45 -6.73 -11.65
CA ILE A 184 -14.55 -7.38 -10.92
C ILE A 184 -15.21 -8.47 -11.77
N PRO A 185 -15.59 -8.19 -13.05
CA PRO A 185 -16.15 -9.24 -13.90
C PRO A 185 -15.21 -10.43 -14.16
N ALA A 186 -13.90 -10.22 -14.32
CA ALA A 186 -12.95 -11.31 -14.49
C ALA A 186 -12.92 -12.25 -13.26
N VAL A 187 -12.91 -11.70 -12.05
CA VAL A 187 -12.99 -12.50 -10.81
C VAL A 187 -14.33 -13.22 -10.67
N ILE A 188 -15.43 -12.56 -11.03
CA ILE A 188 -16.77 -13.17 -11.06
C ILE A 188 -16.81 -14.32 -12.09
N GLY A 189 -16.20 -14.12 -13.26
CA GLY A 189 -16.09 -15.13 -14.32
C GLY A 189 -15.39 -16.39 -13.80
N LEU A 190 -14.23 -16.24 -13.18
CA LEU A 190 -13.49 -17.35 -12.57
C LEU A 190 -14.31 -18.08 -11.49
N PHE A 191 -15.06 -17.34 -10.67
CA PHE A 191 -15.96 -17.95 -9.68
C PHE A 191 -17.09 -18.75 -10.33
N ILE A 192 -17.74 -18.19 -11.37
CA ILE A 192 -18.78 -18.89 -12.14
C ILE A 192 -18.21 -20.16 -12.78
N GLN A 193 -17.04 -20.09 -13.39
CA GLN A 193 -16.35 -21.22 -14.00
C GLN A 193 -16.07 -22.33 -12.96
N THR A 194 -15.64 -21.93 -11.76
CA THR A 194 -15.37 -22.86 -10.65
C THR A 194 -16.64 -23.60 -10.23
N VAL A 195 -17.73 -22.88 -10.01
CA VAL A 195 -19.02 -23.47 -9.63
C VAL A 195 -19.57 -24.36 -10.75
N PHE A 196 -19.45 -23.91 -12.00
CA PHE A 196 -19.89 -24.67 -13.15
C PHE A 196 -19.09 -25.98 -13.33
N ALA A 197 -17.77 -25.92 -13.17
CA ALA A 197 -16.92 -27.12 -13.23
C ALA A 197 -17.30 -28.15 -12.14
N LEU A 198 -17.58 -27.66 -10.91
CA LEU A 198 -18.06 -28.51 -9.82
C LEU A 198 -19.39 -29.18 -10.13
N ILE A 199 -20.36 -28.41 -10.65
CA ILE A 199 -21.68 -28.95 -11.05
C ILE A 199 -21.52 -30.00 -12.15
N CYS A 200 -20.70 -29.74 -13.17
CA CYS A 200 -20.43 -30.66 -14.25
C CYS A 200 -19.74 -31.94 -13.75
N TRP A 201 -18.78 -31.83 -12.84
CA TRP A 201 -18.08 -32.95 -12.24
C TRP A 201 -19.05 -33.91 -11.55
N ILE A 202 -19.99 -33.38 -10.77
CA ILE A 202 -21.00 -34.17 -10.08
C ILE A 202 -21.99 -34.79 -11.10
N ALA A 203 -22.49 -34.02 -12.07
CA ALA A 203 -23.54 -34.45 -12.99
C ALA A 203 -23.04 -35.42 -14.08
N ALA A 204 -21.84 -35.17 -14.63
CA ALA A 204 -21.29 -35.99 -15.73
C ALA A 204 -20.58 -37.26 -15.26
N LYS A 205 -20.44 -37.45 -13.93
CA LYS A 205 -19.83 -38.65 -13.32
C LYS A 205 -18.46 -39.01 -13.94
N GLY A 206 -17.65 -38.02 -14.21
CA GLY A 206 -16.31 -38.16 -14.77
C GLY A 206 -16.21 -38.06 -16.30
N ALA A 207 -17.32 -38.00 -17.02
CA ALA A 207 -17.32 -37.70 -18.45
C ALA A 207 -17.14 -36.19 -18.72
N PRO A 208 -16.73 -35.77 -19.93
CA PRO A 208 -16.73 -34.37 -20.34
C PRO A 208 -18.10 -33.73 -20.22
N ALA A 209 -18.17 -32.43 -19.92
CA ALA A 209 -19.45 -31.74 -19.71
C ALA A 209 -20.31 -31.64 -20.98
N ASN A 210 -19.72 -31.77 -22.15
CA ASN A 210 -20.48 -31.80 -23.44
C ASN A 210 -21.45 -32.96 -23.58
N VAL A 211 -21.32 -34.02 -22.79
CA VAL A 211 -22.31 -35.10 -22.77
C VAL A 211 -23.65 -34.65 -22.14
N LEU A 212 -23.66 -33.54 -21.42
CA LEU A 212 -24.83 -32.97 -20.78
C LEU A 212 -25.61 -31.97 -21.66
N THR A 213 -25.27 -31.86 -22.95
CA THR A 213 -25.85 -30.87 -23.90
C THR A 213 -27.36 -31.06 -24.15
N SER A 214 -27.94 -32.24 -23.82
CA SER A 214 -29.39 -32.45 -23.85
C SER A 214 -30.14 -31.52 -22.89
N HIS A 215 -29.48 -31.00 -21.87
CA HIS A 215 -30.03 -30.02 -20.96
C HIS A 215 -29.50 -28.61 -21.30
N LYS A 216 -30.37 -27.72 -21.75
CA LYS A 216 -30.06 -26.35 -22.17
C LYS A 216 -29.22 -25.60 -21.11
N PHE A 217 -29.41 -25.86 -19.84
CA PHE A 217 -28.64 -25.23 -18.74
C PHE A 217 -27.14 -25.34 -18.96
N TYR A 218 -26.60 -26.52 -19.27
CA TYR A 218 -25.14 -26.69 -19.41
C TYR A 218 -24.59 -25.96 -20.62
N VAL A 219 -25.34 -25.90 -21.72
CA VAL A 219 -24.96 -25.14 -22.91
C VAL A 219 -24.92 -23.65 -22.60
N VAL A 220 -25.95 -23.12 -21.92
CA VAL A 220 -26.04 -21.69 -21.54
C VAL A 220 -24.88 -21.33 -20.60
N MET A 221 -24.60 -22.16 -19.59
CA MET A 221 -23.50 -21.91 -18.67
C MET A 221 -22.14 -21.96 -19.36
N PHE A 222 -21.92 -22.86 -20.30
CA PHE A 222 -20.70 -22.88 -21.11
C PHE A 222 -20.53 -21.57 -21.90
N VAL A 223 -21.61 -21.10 -22.57
CA VAL A 223 -21.58 -19.82 -23.29
C VAL A 223 -21.30 -18.66 -22.37
N ILE A 224 -21.87 -18.64 -21.14
CA ILE A 224 -21.58 -17.62 -20.15
C ILE A 224 -20.08 -17.64 -19.79
N CYS A 225 -19.50 -18.81 -19.53
CA CYS A 225 -18.07 -18.94 -19.25
C CYS A 225 -17.21 -18.40 -20.42
N ILE A 226 -17.58 -18.67 -21.67
CA ILE A 226 -16.88 -18.14 -22.86
C ILE A 226 -16.95 -16.61 -22.91
N ILE A 227 -18.08 -15.99 -22.52
CA ILE A 227 -18.23 -14.51 -22.52
C ILE A 227 -17.27 -13.84 -21.55
N PHE A 228 -16.89 -14.48 -20.45
CA PHE A 228 -15.92 -13.92 -19.49
C PHE A 228 -14.47 -14.03 -19.95
N ILE A 229 -14.11 -14.93 -20.86
CA ILE A 229 -12.73 -15.16 -21.33
C ILE A 229 -12.06 -13.88 -21.85
N PRO A 230 -12.68 -13.05 -22.71
CA PRO A 230 -12.06 -11.81 -23.16
C PRO A 230 -11.68 -10.86 -22.01
N LEU A 231 -12.52 -10.75 -20.98
CA LEU A 231 -12.27 -9.91 -19.82
C LEU A 231 -11.11 -10.45 -18.97
N GLU A 232 -11.06 -11.78 -18.77
CA GLU A 232 -9.95 -12.44 -18.08
C GLU A 232 -8.63 -12.25 -18.84
N LEU A 233 -8.64 -12.43 -20.17
CA LEU A 233 -7.45 -12.22 -21.00
C LEU A 233 -6.98 -10.76 -20.98
N CYS A 234 -7.90 -9.78 -20.97
CA CYS A 234 -7.53 -8.37 -20.79
C CYS A 234 -6.80 -8.14 -19.47
N TYR A 235 -7.15 -8.88 -18.42
CA TYR A 235 -6.54 -8.73 -17.10
C TYR A 235 -5.05 -9.10 -17.07
N ILE A 236 -4.55 -9.94 -18.01
CA ILE A 236 -3.11 -10.22 -18.17
C ILE A 236 -2.32 -8.92 -18.43
N PHE A 237 -2.93 -7.94 -19.09
CA PHE A 237 -2.30 -6.67 -19.44
C PHE A 237 -2.60 -5.55 -18.43
N PHE A 238 -3.16 -5.91 -17.27
CA PHE A 238 -3.51 -4.94 -16.24
C PHE A 238 -2.30 -4.14 -15.78
N GLN A 239 -1.19 -4.82 -15.47
CA GLN A 239 0.04 -4.23 -14.96
C GLN A 239 1.20 -4.45 -15.92
N SER A 240 2.07 -3.45 -16.06
CA SER A 240 3.37 -3.61 -16.69
C SER A 240 4.30 -4.46 -15.82
N HIS A 241 5.13 -5.29 -16.42
CA HIS A 241 6.17 -6.03 -15.71
C HIS A 241 7.54 -5.38 -15.77
N THR A 242 7.67 -4.27 -16.50
CA THR A 242 8.97 -3.63 -16.79
C THR A 242 9.00 -2.13 -16.57
N LYS A 243 7.84 -1.46 -16.57
CA LYS A 243 7.74 -0.01 -16.39
C LYS A 243 7.15 0.29 -15.02
N SER A 244 7.90 0.97 -14.18
CA SER A 244 7.39 1.57 -12.94
C SER A 244 7.02 3.04 -13.15
N VAL A 245 6.20 3.56 -12.26
CA VAL A 245 5.65 4.92 -12.31
C VAL A 245 6.51 5.89 -11.51
N PRO A 246 6.35 7.23 -11.68
CA PRO A 246 7.11 8.19 -10.89
C PRO A 246 6.84 8.09 -9.39
N GLY A 247 5.63 7.75 -8.94
CA GLY A 247 5.30 7.53 -7.53
C GLY A 247 5.49 8.76 -6.67
N ALA A 248 5.02 9.93 -7.13
CA ALA A 248 5.14 11.18 -6.41
C ALA A 248 4.18 11.25 -5.23
N SER A 249 2.91 10.89 -5.46
CA SER A 249 1.89 10.82 -4.42
C SER A 249 1.96 9.50 -3.68
N ASP A 250 2.24 8.42 -4.39
CA ASP A 250 2.36 7.05 -3.87
C ASP A 250 3.79 6.53 -4.06
N ASN A 251 4.70 6.68 -3.05
CA ASN A 251 4.43 7.28 -1.74
C ASN A 251 5.54 8.27 -1.32
N LEU A 252 6.17 8.98 -2.26
CA LEU A 252 7.12 10.03 -1.87
C LEU A 252 6.40 11.18 -1.13
N SER A 253 5.07 11.32 -1.26
CA SER A 253 4.30 12.27 -0.45
C SER A 253 4.34 11.91 1.03
N GLY A 254 4.18 10.64 1.37
CA GLY A 254 4.37 10.14 2.74
C GLY A 254 5.80 10.35 3.23
N CYS A 255 6.80 10.07 2.38
CA CYS A 255 8.21 10.33 2.70
C CYS A 255 8.47 11.82 2.98
N ALA A 256 7.86 12.73 2.21
CA ALA A 256 7.93 14.17 2.45
C ALA A 256 7.31 14.56 3.80
N VAL A 257 6.13 14.00 4.15
CA VAL A 257 5.51 14.24 5.46
C VAL A 257 6.40 13.74 6.59
N ASN A 258 6.96 12.52 6.48
CA ASN A 258 7.85 11.95 7.48
C ASN A 258 9.09 12.84 7.72
N LEU A 259 9.78 13.20 6.64
CA LEU A 259 10.95 14.12 6.68
C LEU A 259 10.61 15.49 7.26
N GLU A 260 9.55 16.12 6.72
CA GLU A 260 9.21 17.51 7.11
C GLU A 260 8.58 17.58 8.51
N THR A 261 7.98 16.50 9.03
CA THR A 261 7.57 16.42 10.43
C THR A 261 8.77 16.62 11.36
N VAL A 262 9.87 15.89 11.13
CA VAL A 262 11.10 16.01 11.93
C VAL A 262 11.72 17.40 11.73
N ARG A 263 11.82 17.86 10.48
CA ARG A 263 12.43 19.16 10.14
C ARG A 263 11.65 20.32 10.76
N ALA A 264 10.34 20.36 10.60
CA ALA A 264 9.48 21.40 11.15
C ALA A 264 9.54 21.48 12.69
N MET A 265 9.55 20.31 13.35
CA MET A 265 9.74 20.27 14.82
C MET A 265 11.08 20.88 15.23
N LYS A 266 12.17 20.51 14.59
CA LYS A 266 13.51 21.02 14.92
C LYS A 266 13.67 22.51 14.60
N ASP A 267 13.17 22.97 13.45
CA ASP A 267 13.21 24.40 13.04
C ASP A 267 12.38 25.27 14.00
N ALA A 268 11.29 24.75 14.54
CA ALA A 268 10.49 25.40 15.56
C ALA A 268 11.11 25.35 16.97
N GLY A 269 12.17 24.57 17.16
CA GLY A 269 12.82 24.37 18.47
C GLY A 269 12.08 23.38 19.36
N ILE A 270 11.19 22.55 18.80
CA ILE A 270 10.51 21.49 19.53
C ILE A 270 11.53 20.40 19.87
N GLN A 271 11.70 20.14 21.16
CA GLN A 271 12.46 19.02 21.68
C GLN A 271 11.55 18.17 22.54
N LEU A 272 11.32 16.94 22.10
CA LEU A 272 10.54 15.97 22.85
C LEU A 272 11.24 15.62 24.16
N ASP A 273 10.47 15.40 25.21
CA ASP A 273 11.04 15.14 26.53
C ASP A 273 11.59 13.72 26.65
N ARG A 274 10.88 12.72 26.12
CA ARG A 274 11.15 11.30 26.35
C ARG A 274 10.87 10.37 25.15
N THR A 275 10.33 10.90 24.07
CA THR A 275 9.99 10.10 22.88
C THR A 275 11.09 10.20 21.82
N GLU A 276 11.70 9.08 21.47
CA GLU A 276 12.53 9.01 20.26
C GLU A 276 11.63 8.81 19.03
N ILE A 277 12.01 9.45 17.91
CA ILE A 277 11.36 9.22 16.62
C ILE A 277 12.28 8.35 15.78
N VAL A 278 11.71 7.31 15.18
CA VAL A 278 12.36 6.48 14.17
C VAL A 278 11.66 6.74 12.84
N ALA A 279 12.28 7.53 11.99
CA ALA A 279 11.78 7.83 10.65
C ALA A 279 12.26 6.75 9.69
N VAL A 280 11.37 5.92 9.19
CA VAL A 280 11.66 4.78 8.31
C VAL A 280 11.21 5.12 6.88
N PHE A 281 12.14 4.98 5.94
CA PHE A 281 11.90 4.97 4.51
C PHE A 281 12.05 3.52 4.06
N SER A 282 10.92 2.82 3.94
CA SER A 282 10.90 1.40 3.59
C SER A 282 11.01 1.19 2.09
N GLY A 283 11.67 0.12 1.70
CA GLY A 283 11.69 -0.32 0.31
C GLY A 283 10.69 -1.44 0.05
N SER A 284 10.35 -1.61 -1.21
CA SER A 284 9.57 -2.74 -1.74
C SER A 284 8.22 -2.98 -1.03
N GLU A 285 7.54 -1.90 -0.68
CA GLU A 285 6.15 -1.94 -0.22
C GLU A 285 5.26 -2.52 -1.32
N GLU A 286 5.43 -2.02 -2.52
CA GLU A 286 4.68 -2.34 -3.74
C GLU A 286 4.88 -3.80 -4.23
N ALA A 287 5.86 -4.48 -3.65
CA ALA A 287 6.01 -5.93 -3.81
C ALA A 287 5.26 -6.73 -2.72
N GLY A 288 4.37 -6.08 -1.97
CA GLY A 288 3.53 -6.68 -0.93
C GLY A 288 4.05 -6.45 0.50
N LEU A 289 4.32 -5.20 0.88
CA LEU A 289 4.75 -4.75 2.21
C LEU A 289 6.09 -5.35 2.66
N ARG A 290 7.00 -5.64 1.71
CA ARG A 290 8.21 -6.45 2.00
C ARG A 290 9.17 -5.76 2.95
N GLY A 291 9.42 -4.46 2.76
CA GLY A 291 10.28 -3.68 3.65
C GLY A 291 9.74 -3.58 5.06
N ALA A 292 8.47 -3.19 5.19
CA ALA A 292 7.83 -3.10 6.50
C ALA A 292 7.80 -4.46 7.23
N LYS A 293 7.55 -5.57 6.53
CA LYS A 293 7.62 -6.93 7.12
C LYS A 293 9.02 -7.26 7.60
N ALA A 294 10.05 -6.96 6.79
CA ALA A 294 11.44 -7.22 7.14
C ALA A 294 11.85 -6.37 8.35
N PHE A 295 11.53 -5.08 8.34
CA PHE A 295 11.82 -4.16 9.44
C PHE A 295 11.11 -4.57 10.74
N ALA A 296 9.79 -4.75 10.67
CA ALA A 296 9.00 -5.12 11.84
C ALA A 296 9.46 -6.45 12.47
N LYS A 297 9.84 -7.43 11.65
CA LYS A 297 10.35 -8.71 12.12
C LYS A 297 11.73 -8.56 12.76
N LYS A 298 12.63 -7.80 12.14
CA LYS A 298 14.01 -7.60 12.62
C LYS A 298 14.06 -6.90 13.97
N HIS A 299 13.25 -5.86 14.13
CA HIS A 299 13.23 -5.02 15.32
C HIS A 299 12.22 -5.46 16.39
N LYS A 300 11.55 -6.61 16.21
CA LYS A 300 10.48 -7.03 17.10
C LYS A 300 10.90 -7.16 18.56
N GLU A 301 12.05 -7.76 18.81
CA GLU A 301 12.58 -7.96 20.18
C GLU A 301 13.14 -6.66 20.75
N GLU A 302 13.91 -5.93 19.94
CA GLU A 302 14.50 -4.64 20.32
C GLU A 302 13.43 -3.60 20.70
N TYR A 303 12.33 -3.53 19.94
CA TYR A 303 11.30 -2.51 20.14
C TYR A 303 10.27 -2.89 21.23
N GLN A 304 10.51 -3.98 21.97
CA GLN A 304 9.80 -4.29 23.21
C GLN A 304 10.47 -3.69 24.47
N ASP A 305 11.65 -3.07 24.33
CA ASP A 305 12.38 -2.42 25.40
C ASP A 305 11.61 -1.26 26.06
N LYS A 306 10.75 -0.59 25.27
CA LYS A 306 9.93 0.55 25.71
C LYS A 306 8.60 0.60 24.90
N PRO A 307 7.57 1.29 25.43
CA PRO A 307 6.34 1.52 24.67
C PRO A 307 6.64 2.10 23.28
N THR A 308 6.24 1.38 22.24
CA THR A 308 6.52 1.72 20.84
C THR A 308 5.22 1.74 20.05
N ILE A 309 4.94 2.83 19.37
CA ILE A 309 3.84 2.96 18.42
C ILE A 309 4.37 3.11 17.00
N VAL A 310 3.57 2.69 16.02
CA VAL A 310 3.89 2.79 14.60
C VAL A 310 2.80 3.57 13.89
N ILE A 311 3.19 4.58 13.12
CA ILE A 311 2.30 5.37 12.28
C ILE A 311 2.80 5.24 10.84
N ALA A 312 2.00 4.65 9.97
CA ALA A 312 2.27 4.66 8.53
C ALA A 312 1.59 5.87 7.89
N LEU A 313 2.23 6.41 6.86
CA LEU A 313 1.67 7.45 6.00
C LEU A 313 1.67 6.91 4.57
N ASP A 314 0.51 6.96 3.93
CA ASP A 314 0.34 6.35 2.62
C ASP A 314 -0.52 7.23 1.71
N THR A 315 0.02 7.55 0.53
CA THR A 315 -0.64 8.33 -0.52
C THR A 315 -1.30 9.62 0.00
N ILE A 316 -0.48 10.60 0.43
CA ILE A 316 -0.96 11.87 1.03
C ILE A 316 -1.21 12.90 -0.08
N ARG A 317 -2.41 12.86 -0.70
CA ARG A 317 -2.76 13.75 -1.82
C ARG A 317 -4.16 14.37 -1.75
N ASP A 318 -5.18 13.59 -1.52
CA ASP A 318 -6.56 14.05 -1.63
C ASP A 318 -7.13 14.43 -0.25
N LEU A 319 -6.97 15.70 0.12
CA LEU A 319 -7.33 16.19 1.46
C LEU A 319 -8.77 15.87 1.86
N LYS A 320 -9.72 15.87 0.92
CA LYS A 320 -11.13 15.51 1.16
C LYS A 320 -11.32 14.04 1.58
N ASP A 321 -10.38 13.17 1.20
CA ASP A 321 -10.40 11.74 1.48
C ASP A 321 -9.40 11.34 2.58
N MET A 322 -8.77 12.34 3.23
CA MET A 322 -7.86 12.07 4.35
C MET A 322 -8.61 11.39 5.50
N ALA A 323 -8.09 10.26 5.95
CA ALA A 323 -8.70 9.43 6.97
C ALA A 323 -7.67 8.67 7.82
N ILE A 324 -8.11 8.24 8.99
CA ILE A 324 -7.39 7.29 9.85
C ILE A 324 -7.92 5.90 9.54
N TYR A 325 -7.05 4.96 9.14
CA TYR A 325 -7.51 3.64 8.74
C TYR A 325 -7.76 2.73 9.96
N ASP A 326 -9.03 2.35 10.16
CA ASP A 326 -9.45 1.40 11.19
C ASP A 326 -9.11 -0.04 10.79
N ARG A 327 -9.17 -0.33 9.49
CA ARG A 327 -8.92 -1.65 8.92
C ARG A 327 -8.01 -1.58 7.72
N ASP A 328 -7.23 -2.63 7.55
CA ASP A 328 -6.24 -2.81 6.51
C ASP A 328 -6.34 -4.21 5.89
N LEU A 329 -5.47 -4.52 4.91
CA LEU A 329 -5.45 -5.77 4.17
C LEU A 329 -6.85 -6.15 3.65
N SER A 330 -7.37 -5.28 2.78
CA SER A 330 -8.71 -5.43 2.22
C SER A 330 -9.80 -5.58 3.30
N GLY A 331 -9.66 -4.82 4.39
CA GLY A 331 -10.59 -4.78 5.51
C GLY A 331 -10.51 -5.97 6.48
N THR A 332 -9.55 -6.88 6.30
CA THR A 332 -9.45 -8.12 7.12
C THR A 332 -8.61 -7.96 8.38
N LEU A 333 -7.82 -6.90 8.51
CA LEU A 333 -6.96 -6.62 9.66
C LEU A 333 -7.43 -5.34 10.37
N ARG A 334 -7.55 -5.37 11.68
CA ARG A 334 -7.85 -4.17 12.48
C ARG A 334 -6.58 -3.59 13.07
N HIS A 335 -6.44 -2.27 12.98
CA HIS A 335 -5.40 -1.51 13.64
C HIS A 335 -5.68 -1.27 15.12
N ASP A 336 -4.64 -0.82 15.83
CA ASP A 336 -4.70 -0.56 17.27
C ASP A 336 -5.66 0.59 17.61
N ALA A 337 -6.52 0.38 18.61
CA ALA A 337 -7.55 1.34 18.98
C ALA A 337 -6.97 2.61 19.65
N GLN A 338 -5.89 2.47 20.42
CA GLN A 338 -5.29 3.60 21.13
C GLN A 338 -4.49 4.50 20.19
N VAL A 339 -3.77 3.91 19.21
CA VAL A 339 -3.08 4.70 18.17
C VAL A 339 -4.09 5.43 17.28
N LYS A 340 -5.20 4.80 16.91
CA LYS A 340 -6.28 5.48 16.18
C LYS A 340 -6.83 6.67 16.94
N GLU A 341 -7.10 6.49 18.23
CA GLU A 341 -7.63 7.57 19.07
C GLU A 341 -6.59 8.69 19.27
N LEU A 342 -5.31 8.37 19.38
CA LEU A 342 -4.22 9.35 19.39
C LEU A 342 -4.27 10.23 18.12
N LEU A 343 -4.35 9.59 16.95
CA LEU A 343 -4.41 10.30 15.66
C LEU A 343 -5.69 11.12 15.52
N ARG A 344 -6.83 10.60 16.00
CA ARG A 344 -8.09 11.34 16.02
C ARG A 344 -8.01 12.56 16.93
N ARG A 345 -7.47 12.43 18.13
CA ARG A 345 -7.25 13.56 19.06
C ARG A 345 -6.34 14.62 18.45
N SER A 346 -5.26 14.20 17.77
CA SER A 346 -4.40 15.11 17.02
C SER A 346 -5.20 15.90 15.97
N SER A 347 -6.02 15.20 15.18
CA SER A 347 -6.81 15.85 14.13
C SER A 347 -7.82 16.85 14.70
N VAL A 348 -8.48 16.52 15.80
CA VAL A 348 -9.43 17.43 16.50
C VAL A 348 -8.68 18.67 17.04
N ASN A 349 -7.51 18.49 17.63
CA ASN A 349 -6.69 19.61 18.12
C ASN A 349 -6.25 20.55 16.98
N CYS A 350 -6.05 20.00 15.79
CA CYS A 350 -5.76 20.78 14.57
C CYS A 350 -6.99 21.35 13.87
N GLY A 351 -8.18 21.28 14.53
CA GLY A 351 -9.43 21.82 14.01
C GLY A 351 -10.08 20.94 12.92
N ARG A 352 -9.73 19.65 12.88
CA ARG A 352 -10.27 18.67 11.95
C ARG A 352 -10.72 17.43 12.72
N ASP A 353 -11.83 16.83 12.34
CA ASP A 353 -12.27 15.54 12.88
C ASP A 353 -12.19 14.51 11.76
N LEU A 354 -11.00 13.91 11.61
CA LEU A 354 -10.78 12.93 10.54
C LEU A 354 -11.65 11.69 10.77
N PRO A 355 -12.31 11.20 9.70
CA PRO A 355 -13.09 9.97 9.78
C PRO A 355 -12.19 8.74 9.93
N TYR A 356 -12.76 7.68 10.49
CA TYR A 356 -12.19 6.34 10.32
C TYR A 356 -12.61 5.77 8.98
N SER A 357 -11.66 5.11 8.30
CA SER A 357 -11.87 4.46 7.01
C SER A 357 -11.22 3.08 6.98
N SER A 358 -11.29 2.42 5.84
CA SER A 358 -10.67 1.11 5.61
C SER A 358 -9.94 1.08 4.29
N VAL A 359 -8.84 0.35 4.22
CA VAL A 359 -8.28 -0.10 2.95
C VAL A 359 -9.20 -1.18 2.39
N TYR A 360 -10.00 -0.85 1.39
CA TYR A 360 -10.98 -1.78 0.81
C TYR A 360 -10.34 -2.83 -0.10
N VAL A 361 -9.26 -2.45 -0.78
CA VAL A 361 -8.44 -3.35 -1.61
C VAL A 361 -6.99 -2.93 -1.44
N GLY A 362 -6.12 -3.85 -1.08
CA GLY A 362 -4.72 -3.54 -0.83
C GLY A 362 -4.33 -3.61 0.65
N GLY A 363 -3.21 -3.00 0.98
CA GLY A 363 -2.67 -2.92 2.34
C GLY A 363 -1.70 -1.73 2.45
N THR A 364 -1.36 -1.35 3.67
CA THR A 364 -0.35 -0.34 3.98
C THR A 364 0.75 -0.92 4.87
N ASP A 365 1.88 -0.24 4.99
CA ASP A 365 3.00 -0.67 5.81
C ASP A 365 2.62 -0.97 7.27
N ALA A 366 1.64 -0.24 7.85
CA ALA A 366 1.18 -0.50 9.23
C ALA A 366 0.62 -1.92 9.41
N ALA A 367 0.09 -2.54 8.35
CA ALA A 367 -0.44 -3.90 8.44
C ALA A 367 0.65 -4.93 8.77
N ALA A 368 1.88 -4.74 8.28
CA ALA A 368 3.01 -5.60 8.59
C ALA A 368 3.34 -5.58 10.10
N PHE A 369 3.31 -4.40 10.68
CA PHE A 369 3.54 -4.20 12.12
C PHE A 369 2.38 -4.74 12.96
N THR A 370 1.13 -4.40 12.60
CA THR A 370 -0.07 -4.89 13.32
C THR A 370 -0.10 -6.42 13.39
N ARG A 371 0.26 -7.12 12.30
CA ARG A 371 0.34 -8.59 12.29
C ARG A 371 1.36 -9.18 13.28
N LEU A 372 2.40 -8.44 13.59
CA LEU A 372 3.43 -8.84 14.54
C LEU A 372 3.13 -8.38 15.99
N GLY A 373 1.98 -7.72 16.20
CA GLY A 373 1.51 -7.31 17.52
C GLY A 373 2.00 -5.93 17.95
N TYR A 374 2.53 -5.10 17.02
CA TYR A 374 2.79 -3.69 17.32
C TYR A 374 1.48 -2.90 17.39
N GLN A 375 1.48 -1.85 18.20
CA GLN A 375 0.42 -0.84 18.19
C GLN A 375 0.62 0.08 16.99
N ALA A 376 -0.11 -0.17 15.91
CA ALA A 376 0.09 0.51 14.63
C ALA A 376 -1.21 1.03 14.03
N CYS A 377 -1.10 2.09 13.22
CA CYS A 377 -2.20 2.65 12.44
C CYS A 377 -1.66 3.43 11.24
N THR A 378 -2.53 3.69 10.25
CA THR A 378 -2.20 4.47 9.05
C THR A 378 -3.04 5.74 8.95
N ILE A 379 -2.43 6.83 8.49
CA ILE A 379 -3.12 7.98 7.89
C ILE A 379 -2.93 7.88 6.37
N GLY A 380 -4.04 7.87 5.64
CA GLY A 380 -4.04 7.94 4.18
C GLY A 380 -4.92 9.09 3.69
N ALA A 381 -4.66 9.55 2.48
CA ALA A 381 -5.41 10.65 1.85
C ALA A 381 -5.57 10.39 0.34
N MET A 382 -6.12 9.24 -0.02
CA MET A 382 -6.34 8.80 -1.39
C MET A 382 -7.84 8.61 -1.65
N ASP A 383 -8.29 9.01 -2.85
CA ASP A 383 -9.64 8.69 -3.32
C ASP A 383 -9.84 7.15 -3.28
N PRO A 384 -10.87 6.64 -2.58
CA PRO A 384 -11.12 5.19 -2.46
C PRO A 384 -11.55 4.52 -3.78
N GLY A 385 -11.99 5.29 -4.79
CA GLY A 385 -12.00 4.82 -6.19
C GLY A 385 -10.58 4.86 -6.72
N PRO A 386 -10.12 3.93 -7.58
CA PRO A 386 -8.77 4.06 -8.13
C PRO A 386 -8.61 5.39 -8.83
N ALA A 387 -7.87 6.32 -8.19
CA ALA A 387 -7.64 7.66 -8.71
C ALA A 387 -6.86 7.60 -10.03
N PHE A 388 -6.98 8.60 -10.90
CA PHE A 388 -6.36 8.60 -12.23
C PHE A 388 -4.83 8.50 -12.18
N TYR A 389 -4.21 9.03 -11.12
CA TYR A 389 -2.76 8.99 -10.90
C TYR A 389 -2.30 7.66 -10.28
N TYR A 390 -3.17 6.98 -9.52
CA TYR A 390 -2.79 5.82 -8.71
C TYR A 390 -2.22 4.70 -9.57
N HIS A 391 -0.95 4.37 -9.31
CA HIS A 391 -0.15 3.40 -10.05
C HIS A 391 -0.09 3.67 -11.58
N THR A 392 -0.14 4.93 -11.98
CA THR A 392 0.02 5.33 -13.39
C THR A 392 1.14 6.35 -13.53
N ARG A 393 1.58 6.60 -14.76
CA ARG A 393 2.60 7.64 -15.04
C ARG A 393 2.12 9.07 -14.75
N GLU A 394 0.83 9.24 -14.45
CA GLU A 394 0.25 10.51 -14.00
C GLU A 394 0.53 10.79 -12.51
N ASP A 395 1.15 9.84 -11.78
CA ASP A 395 1.60 10.09 -10.41
C ASP A 395 2.92 10.86 -10.40
N SER A 396 2.83 12.10 -10.81
CA SER A 396 3.95 13.03 -11.00
C SER A 396 3.91 14.18 -9.99
N VAL A 397 5.00 14.93 -9.90
CA VAL A 397 5.14 16.07 -8.98
C VAL A 397 4.06 17.12 -9.19
N GLU A 398 3.64 17.36 -10.45
CA GLU A 398 2.63 18.34 -10.81
C GLU A 398 1.25 17.98 -10.21
N ASN A 399 1.03 16.72 -9.94
CA ASN A 399 -0.20 16.21 -9.35
C ASN A 399 -0.19 16.17 -7.82
N MET A 400 0.94 16.46 -7.16
CA MET A 400 1.02 16.56 -5.70
C MET A 400 0.20 17.75 -5.16
N ARG A 401 -0.21 17.66 -3.90
CA ARG A 401 -1.04 18.67 -3.23
C ARG A 401 -0.39 19.14 -1.93
N ALA A 402 0.19 20.34 -1.97
CA ALA A 402 0.87 20.94 -0.82
C ALA A 402 -0.06 21.15 0.38
N ASP A 403 -1.32 21.50 0.15
CA ASP A 403 -2.33 21.68 1.20
C ASP A 403 -2.60 20.39 1.97
N CYS A 404 -2.68 19.25 1.27
CA CYS A 404 -2.85 17.93 1.90
C CYS A 404 -1.62 17.54 2.72
N ILE A 405 -0.43 17.70 2.14
CA ILE A 405 0.86 17.41 2.80
C ILE A 405 1.03 18.29 4.05
N ALA A 406 0.71 19.58 3.97
CA ALA A 406 0.78 20.52 5.08
C ALA A 406 -0.09 20.09 6.27
N VAL A 407 -1.32 19.64 5.98
CA VAL A 407 -2.22 19.11 7.00
C VAL A 407 -1.67 17.83 7.62
N ALA A 408 -1.13 16.91 6.83
CA ALA A 408 -0.54 15.69 7.36
C ALA A 408 0.67 15.97 8.27
N ILE A 409 1.55 16.91 7.90
CA ILE A 409 2.67 17.34 8.75
C ILE A 409 2.16 17.92 10.07
N GLU A 410 1.14 18.80 10.03
CA GLU A 410 0.53 19.38 11.23
C GLU A 410 -0.03 18.31 12.18
N LEU A 411 -0.77 17.34 11.63
CA LEU A 411 -1.32 16.22 12.37
C LEU A 411 -0.22 15.35 13.00
N MET A 412 0.83 15.06 12.27
CA MET A 412 1.94 14.25 12.77
C MET A 412 2.70 14.94 13.89
N VAL A 413 3.03 16.23 13.73
CA VAL A 413 3.69 17.02 14.79
C VAL A 413 2.84 17.02 16.05
N GLU A 414 1.54 17.28 15.94
CA GLU A 414 0.64 17.30 17.09
C GLU A 414 0.49 15.90 17.73
N ALA A 415 0.36 14.83 16.94
CA ALA A 415 0.25 13.46 17.44
C ALA A 415 1.49 13.06 18.25
N ILE A 416 2.67 13.38 17.75
CA ILE A 416 3.94 13.08 18.42
C ILE A 416 4.05 13.90 19.72
N CYS A 417 3.65 15.18 19.73
CA CYS A 417 3.63 16.01 20.93
C CYS A 417 2.63 15.49 22.00
N ILE A 418 1.45 15.03 21.60
CA ILE A 418 0.50 14.39 22.51
C ILE A 418 1.12 13.13 23.11
N TYR A 419 1.66 12.26 22.27
CA TYR A 419 2.25 11.00 22.71
C TYR A 419 3.43 11.23 23.66
N ASP A 420 4.28 12.22 23.39
CA ASP A 420 5.41 12.54 24.28
C ASP A 420 4.94 12.98 25.67
N LYS A 421 3.86 13.72 25.79
CA LYS A 421 3.33 14.21 27.09
C LYS A 421 2.50 13.18 27.82
N GLU A 422 1.54 12.56 27.14
CA GLU A 422 0.50 11.73 27.76
C GLU A 422 0.68 10.23 27.54
N GLY A 423 1.47 9.83 26.51
CA GLY A 423 1.47 8.45 26.03
C GLY A 423 0.22 8.15 25.21
N LEU A 424 -0.17 6.86 25.15
CA LEU A 424 -1.38 6.45 24.47
C LEU A 424 -2.63 6.77 25.28
N PRO A 425 -3.73 7.21 24.65
CA PRO A 425 -5.00 7.45 25.33
C PRO A 425 -5.61 6.12 25.82
N THR A 426 -6.36 6.18 26.91
CA THR A 426 -7.22 5.07 27.33
C THR A 426 -8.46 5.03 26.42
N VAL A 427 -8.77 3.85 25.86
CA VAL A 427 -9.92 3.64 24.95
C VAL A 427 -10.88 2.64 25.55
#